data_9ada6f3cd18cad7b77c131a62e8fd9dd
#
_entry.id   9ada6f3cd18cad7b77c131a62e8fd9dd
#
_cell.length_a   1.000
_cell.length_b   1.000
_cell.length_c   1.000
_cell.angle_alpha   90.00
_cell.angle_beta   90.00
_cell.angle_gamma   90.00
#
_symmetry.space_group_name_H-M   'P 1'
#
loop_
_entity.id
_entity.type
_entity.pdbx_description
1 polymer ?
#
loop_
_entity_poly.entity_id
_entity_poly.type
_entity_poly.pdbx_seq_one_letter_code
_entity_poly.pdbx_strand_id
1 'polypeptide(L)'
;AKKKEQLTKLPDGGLQVVVVNYESAWRLEKELLAYNADLVIADEAHKLKENRTSQSKGMHHIGDKARYKLLLTGTVITNRELDVFSQYRFLNPQIFGTSFYAFRNQYFDMGGYGNHTPIFRKWMTDDFLKRLHSVAYRVTKAECLDLPAITEEVRTVDLEKDAIKLSRTRATPNWTSRR
;
A
#
# COMPACT_ATOMS: atom_id res chain seq x y z
N ALA A 1 -14.49 -22.90 2.77
CA ALA A 1 -14.70 -23.83 3.89
C ALA A 1 -13.38 -24.09 4.65
N LYS A 2 -12.34 -24.66 4.02
CA LYS A 2 -11.10 -25.13 4.68
C LYS A 2 -10.34 -24.05 5.48
N LYS A 3 -10.18 -22.83 4.95
CA LYS A 3 -9.48 -21.74 5.64
C LYS A 3 -10.22 -21.24 6.90
N LYS A 4 -11.55 -21.23 6.88
CA LYS A 4 -12.37 -20.86 8.04
C LYS A 4 -12.21 -21.87 9.17
N GLU A 5 -12.26 -23.15 8.83
CA GLU A 5 -12.08 -24.24 9.76
C GLU A 5 -10.70 -24.25 10.42
N GLN A 6 -9.65 -23.87 9.68
CA GLN A 6 -8.30 -23.76 10.23
C GLN A 6 -8.21 -22.67 11.31
N LEU A 7 -8.87 -21.49 11.12
CA LEU A 7 -8.89 -20.43 12.11
C LEU A 7 -9.63 -20.79 13.40
N THR A 8 -10.66 -21.65 13.31
CA THR A 8 -11.45 -22.08 14.48
C THR A 8 -10.82 -23.25 15.25
N LYS A 9 -9.81 -23.91 14.68
CA LYS A 9 -9.12 -25.06 15.29
C LYS A 9 -7.73 -24.73 15.83
N LEU A 10 -7.43 -23.46 16.04
CA LEU A 10 -6.16 -23.07 16.63
C LEU A 10 -6.10 -23.55 18.09
N PRO A 11 -4.94 -24.07 18.55
CA PRO A 11 -4.79 -24.55 19.92
C PRO A 11 -4.90 -23.40 20.90
N ASP A 12 -5.41 -23.67 22.11
CA ASP A 12 -5.44 -22.70 23.18
C ASP A 12 -4.04 -22.48 23.76
N GLY A 13 -3.63 -21.22 23.89
CA GLY A 13 -2.38 -20.80 24.53
C GLY A 13 -1.14 -20.81 23.63
N GLY A 14 -0.10 -20.15 24.08
CA GLY A 14 1.17 -19.97 23.38
C GLY A 14 1.13 -18.87 22.30
N LEU A 15 2.25 -18.68 21.59
CA LEU A 15 2.34 -17.78 20.46
C LEU A 15 1.66 -18.41 19.25
N GLN A 16 0.65 -17.75 18.73
CA GLN A 16 -0.06 -18.14 17.51
C GLN A 16 0.23 -17.13 16.41
N VAL A 17 0.57 -17.60 15.23
CA VAL A 17 0.81 -16.77 14.04
C VAL A 17 -0.09 -17.24 12.91
N VAL A 18 -0.94 -16.32 12.44
CA VAL A 18 -1.84 -16.57 11.30
C VAL A 18 -1.37 -15.75 10.11
N VAL A 19 -0.99 -16.40 9.02
CA VAL A 19 -0.55 -15.75 7.78
C VAL A 19 -1.64 -15.84 6.73
N VAL A 20 -2.11 -14.70 6.25
CA VAL A 20 -3.15 -14.61 5.22
C VAL A 20 -2.78 -13.57 4.18
N ASN A 21 -3.11 -13.82 2.92
CA ASN A 21 -3.00 -12.79 1.90
C ASN A 21 -4.17 -11.80 1.99
N TYR A 22 -3.97 -10.58 1.48
CA TYR A 22 -4.98 -9.52 1.54
C TYR A 22 -6.33 -9.89 0.92
N GLU A 23 -6.34 -10.65 -0.19
CA GLU A 23 -7.58 -11.12 -0.82
C GLU A 23 -8.36 -12.08 0.06
N SER A 24 -7.68 -12.89 0.87
CA SER A 24 -8.33 -13.78 1.82
C SER A 24 -8.74 -13.04 3.09
N ALA A 25 -7.97 -12.04 3.52
CA ALA A 25 -8.23 -11.31 4.76
C ALA A 25 -9.63 -10.68 4.78
N TRP A 26 -10.02 -9.92 3.73
CA TRP A 26 -11.36 -9.32 3.70
C TRP A 26 -12.49 -10.35 3.59
N ARG A 27 -12.25 -11.51 2.93
CA ARG A 27 -13.24 -12.60 2.84
C ARG A 27 -13.41 -13.35 4.14
N LEU A 28 -12.39 -13.35 4.98
CA LEU A 28 -12.33 -13.98 6.30
C LEU A 28 -12.46 -12.95 7.43
N GLU A 29 -12.92 -11.75 7.12
CA GLU A 29 -12.97 -10.63 8.07
C GLU A 29 -13.67 -11.02 9.37
N LYS A 30 -14.83 -11.68 9.28
CA LYS A 30 -15.60 -12.11 10.46
C LYS A 30 -14.81 -13.08 11.34
N GLU A 31 -14.14 -14.04 10.72
CA GLU A 31 -13.34 -15.04 11.42
C GLU A 31 -12.08 -14.42 12.04
N LEU A 32 -11.43 -13.50 11.33
CA LEU A 32 -10.27 -12.77 11.84
C LEU A 32 -10.63 -11.80 12.97
N LEU A 33 -11.80 -11.15 12.89
CA LEU A 33 -12.32 -10.34 13.98
C LEU A 33 -12.67 -11.18 15.22
N ALA A 34 -13.19 -12.39 15.03
CA ALA A 34 -13.46 -13.33 16.13
C ALA A 34 -12.16 -13.90 16.73
N TYR A 35 -11.13 -14.10 15.90
CA TYR A 35 -9.79 -14.51 16.37
C TYR A 35 -9.14 -13.45 17.26
N ASN A 36 -9.44 -12.17 17.07
CA ASN A 36 -9.05 -11.06 17.93
C ASN A 36 -7.54 -10.98 18.17
N ALA A 37 -6.75 -10.92 17.10
CA ALA A 37 -5.30 -10.86 17.17
C ALA A 37 -4.81 -9.63 17.95
N ASP A 38 -3.85 -9.81 18.86
CA ASP A 38 -3.21 -8.70 19.58
C ASP A 38 -2.39 -7.81 18.67
N LEU A 39 -1.67 -8.40 17.72
CA LEU A 39 -0.82 -7.70 16.75
C LEU A 39 -1.25 -8.06 15.32
N VAL A 40 -1.43 -7.05 14.50
CA VAL A 40 -1.64 -7.19 13.06
C VAL A 40 -0.50 -6.55 12.29
N ILE A 41 0.20 -7.35 11.51
CA ILE A 41 1.29 -6.90 10.63
C ILE A 41 0.77 -6.90 9.19
N ALA A 42 0.83 -5.74 8.54
CA ALA A 42 0.52 -5.59 7.13
C ALA A 42 1.81 -5.44 6.34
N ASP A 43 2.25 -6.54 5.73
CA ASP A 43 3.43 -6.55 4.86
C ASP A 43 3.05 -6.09 3.44
N GLU A 44 3.99 -5.41 2.75
CA GLU A 44 3.73 -4.76 1.46
C GLU A 44 2.47 -3.85 1.52
N ALA A 45 2.43 -3.00 2.54
CA ALA A 45 1.26 -2.20 2.88
C ALA A 45 0.84 -1.20 1.79
N HIS A 46 1.68 -0.96 0.76
CA HIS A 46 1.28 -0.22 -0.43
C HIS A 46 0.06 -0.83 -1.14
N LYS A 47 -0.26 -2.11 -0.91
CA LYS A 47 -1.49 -2.77 -1.38
C LYS A 47 -2.76 -2.20 -0.74
N LEU A 48 -2.64 -1.51 0.39
CA LEU A 48 -3.76 -0.83 1.07
C LEU A 48 -3.96 0.63 0.64
N LYS A 49 -3.23 1.14 -0.36
CA LYS A 49 -3.29 2.54 -0.78
C LYS A 49 -4.68 3.01 -1.21
N GLU A 50 -5.49 2.13 -1.77
CA GLU A 50 -6.84 2.48 -2.27
C GLU A 50 -7.89 2.22 -1.18
N ASN A 51 -8.38 3.30 -0.56
CA ASN A 51 -9.30 3.25 0.59
C ASN A 51 -10.71 2.70 0.29
N ARG A 52 -11.09 2.62 -0.98
CA ARG A 52 -12.43 2.18 -1.39
C ARG A 52 -12.54 0.67 -1.60
N THR A 53 -11.42 -0.03 -1.73
CA THR A 53 -11.43 -1.47 -1.97
C THR A 53 -11.94 -2.23 -0.75
N SER A 54 -12.61 -3.37 -1.00
CA SER A 54 -13.04 -4.28 0.08
C SER A 54 -11.86 -4.75 0.92
N GLN A 55 -10.71 -4.96 0.28
CA GLN A 55 -9.45 -5.34 0.89
C GLN A 55 -8.99 -4.31 1.94
N SER A 56 -8.92 -3.03 1.56
CA SER A 56 -8.52 -1.96 2.49
C SER A 56 -9.54 -1.79 3.61
N LYS A 57 -10.83 -1.81 3.31
CA LYS A 57 -11.90 -1.71 4.32
C LYS A 57 -11.84 -2.86 5.33
N GLY A 58 -11.70 -4.11 4.86
CA GLY A 58 -11.56 -5.26 5.74
C GLY A 58 -10.33 -5.14 6.64
N MET A 59 -9.20 -4.71 6.09
CA MET A 59 -7.99 -4.46 6.89
C MET A 59 -8.15 -3.31 7.88
N HIS A 60 -8.90 -2.25 7.55
CA HIS A 60 -9.22 -1.20 8.51
C HIS A 60 -10.01 -1.75 9.70
N HIS A 61 -11.06 -2.56 9.45
CA HIS A 61 -11.87 -3.14 10.52
C HIS A 61 -11.06 -4.10 11.40
N ILE A 62 -10.22 -4.94 10.79
CA ILE A 62 -9.33 -5.85 11.53
C ILE A 62 -8.33 -5.04 12.36
N GLY A 63 -7.75 -3.98 11.77
CA GLY A 63 -6.81 -3.09 12.46
C GLY A 63 -7.46 -2.31 13.62
N ASP A 64 -8.73 -1.92 13.50
CA ASP A 64 -9.46 -1.22 14.58
C ASP A 64 -9.66 -2.09 15.82
N LYS A 65 -9.64 -3.42 15.68
CA LYS A 65 -9.74 -4.38 16.80
C LYS A 65 -8.38 -4.71 17.41
N ALA A 66 -7.32 -4.67 16.62
CA ALA A 66 -5.99 -5.05 17.07
C ALA A 66 -5.42 -4.03 18.07
N ARG A 67 -4.77 -4.54 19.12
CA ARG A 67 -4.07 -3.72 20.12
C ARG A 67 -2.82 -3.06 19.52
N TYR A 68 -2.07 -3.81 18.73
CA TYR A 68 -0.85 -3.36 18.08
C TYR A 68 -0.94 -3.53 16.56
N LYS A 69 -0.35 -2.58 15.84
CA LYS A 69 -0.35 -2.59 14.38
C LYS A 69 1.03 -2.24 13.86
N LEU A 70 1.45 -2.91 12.79
CA LEU A 70 2.70 -2.64 12.11
C LEU A 70 2.46 -2.62 10.60
N LEU A 71 2.98 -1.62 9.94
CA LEU A 71 3.05 -1.52 8.49
C LEU A 71 4.48 -1.73 8.02
N LEU A 72 4.67 -2.67 7.11
CA LEU A 72 5.95 -2.88 6.43
C LEU A 72 5.77 -2.54 4.95
N THR A 73 6.57 -1.64 4.44
CA THR A 73 6.56 -1.26 3.02
C THR A 73 7.87 -0.60 2.62
N GLY A 74 8.37 -0.93 1.44
CA GLY A 74 9.52 -0.23 0.85
C GLY A 74 9.19 1.20 0.39
N THR A 75 7.91 1.52 0.18
CA THR A 75 7.43 2.83 -0.31
C THR A 75 6.05 3.16 0.27
N VAL A 76 5.99 4.11 1.18
CA VAL A 76 4.70 4.59 1.75
C VAL A 76 3.95 5.42 0.71
N ILE A 77 4.66 6.32 0.03
CA ILE A 77 4.13 7.14 -1.08
C ILE A 77 4.52 6.45 -2.39
N THR A 78 3.58 5.73 -3.00
CA THR A 78 3.84 4.98 -4.22
C THR A 78 3.82 5.88 -5.45
N ASN A 79 2.75 6.65 -5.61
CA ASN A 79 2.54 7.53 -6.76
C ASN A 79 2.11 8.94 -6.34
N ARG A 80 1.36 9.07 -5.26
CA ARG A 80 0.77 10.33 -4.78
C ARG A 80 0.68 10.31 -3.26
N GLU A 81 0.73 11.49 -2.66
CA GLU A 81 0.52 11.68 -1.21
C GLU A 81 -0.85 11.16 -0.75
N LEU A 82 -1.81 11.12 -1.66
CA LEU A 82 -3.16 10.58 -1.40
C LEU A 82 -3.14 9.09 -0.99
N ASP A 83 -2.14 8.34 -1.47
CA ASP A 83 -1.98 6.90 -1.22
C ASP A 83 -1.66 6.60 0.27
N VAL A 84 -1.20 7.60 1.00
CA VAL A 84 -0.86 7.49 2.44
C VAL A 84 -2.10 7.31 3.30
N PHE A 85 -3.23 7.96 2.95
CA PHE A 85 -4.41 7.98 3.80
C PHE A 85 -4.85 6.58 4.26
N SER A 86 -5.05 5.67 3.32
CA SER A 86 -5.59 4.34 3.62
C SER A 86 -4.64 3.49 4.45
N GLN A 87 -3.34 3.61 4.21
CA GLN A 87 -2.30 2.94 4.98
C GLN A 87 -2.29 3.44 6.43
N TYR A 88 -2.35 4.76 6.63
CA TYR A 88 -2.37 5.37 7.96
C TYR A 88 -3.72 5.22 8.68
N ARG A 89 -4.84 5.11 7.93
CA ARG A 89 -6.15 4.74 8.51
C ARG A 89 -6.10 3.36 9.15
N PHE A 90 -5.35 2.42 8.57
CA PHE A 90 -5.08 1.13 9.21
C PHE A 90 -4.14 1.30 10.42
N LEU A 91 -3.00 1.97 10.24
CA LEU A 91 -1.95 2.04 11.26
C LEU A 91 -2.40 2.82 12.50
N ASN A 92 -2.76 4.07 12.31
CA ASN A 92 -3.25 4.95 13.37
C ASN A 92 -4.15 6.06 12.79
N PRO A 93 -5.47 5.95 12.96
CA PRO A 93 -6.41 6.94 12.44
C PRO A 93 -6.29 8.32 13.08
N GLN A 94 -5.57 8.48 14.20
CA GLN A 94 -5.35 9.80 14.83
C GLN A 94 -4.40 10.69 14.03
N ILE A 95 -3.58 10.13 13.14
CA ILE A 95 -2.57 10.87 12.37
C ILE A 95 -3.25 11.70 11.26
N PHE A 96 -4.04 11.05 10.41
CA PHE A 96 -4.70 11.67 9.25
C PHE A 96 -6.24 11.58 9.29
N GLY A 97 -6.80 11.09 10.38
CA GLY A 97 -8.25 10.94 10.58
C GLY A 97 -8.83 9.67 9.97
N THR A 98 -10.14 9.54 10.10
CA THR A 98 -10.92 8.40 9.59
C THR A 98 -11.65 8.73 8.28
N SER A 99 -11.80 10.01 7.95
CA SER A 99 -12.52 10.48 6.77
C SER A 99 -11.56 10.82 5.64
N PHE A 100 -11.64 10.06 4.55
CA PHE A 100 -10.88 10.34 3.34
C PHE A 100 -11.17 11.74 2.76
N TYR A 101 -12.42 12.16 2.80
CA TYR A 101 -12.79 13.48 2.29
C TYR A 101 -12.23 14.62 3.15
N ALA A 102 -12.20 14.46 4.47
CA ALA A 102 -11.58 15.44 5.36
C ALA A 102 -10.08 15.56 5.10
N PHE A 103 -9.38 14.42 5.02
CA PHE A 103 -7.96 14.34 4.65
C PHE A 103 -7.70 15.01 3.29
N ARG A 104 -8.45 14.62 2.26
CA ARG A 104 -8.30 15.21 0.92
C ARG A 104 -8.51 16.71 0.94
N ASN A 105 -9.56 17.20 1.58
CA ASN A 105 -9.85 18.63 1.63
C ASN A 105 -8.81 19.42 2.44
N GLN A 106 -8.13 18.80 3.38
CA GLN A 106 -7.05 19.41 4.16
C GLN A 106 -5.78 19.57 3.32
N TYR A 107 -5.39 18.56 2.58
CA TYR A 107 -4.07 18.48 1.92
C TYR A 107 -4.10 18.72 0.41
N PHE A 108 -5.27 18.73 -0.22
CA PHE A 108 -5.37 18.82 -1.67
C PHE A 108 -6.36 19.89 -2.12
N ASP A 109 -6.01 20.54 -3.22
CA ASP A 109 -6.94 21.33 -4.03
C ASP A 109 -7.48 20.44 -5.16
N MET A 110 -8.69 20.74 -5.59
CA MET A 110 -9.26 20.09 -6.76
C MET A 110 -8.96 20.92 -8.00
N GLY A 111 -8.41 20.30 -9.02
CA GLY A 111 -8.02 20.95 -10.27
C GLY A 111 -8.17 20.04 -11.48
N GLY A 112 -7.57 20.43 -12.60
CA GLY A 112 -7.68 19.72 -13.86
C GLY A 112 -9.02 19.95 -14.55
N TYR A 113 -9.24 19.24 -15.66
CA TYR A 113 -10.50 19.32 -16.41
C TYR A 113 -11.68 18.86 -15.52
N GLY A 114 -12.67 19.71 -15.34
CA GLY A 114 -13.83 19.43 -14.49
C GLY A 114 -13.55 19.44 -12.98
N ASN A 115 -12.41 19.91 -12.52
CA ASN A 115 -12.02 19.94 -11.08
C ASN A 115 -12.06 18.55 -10.39
N HIS A 116 -11.68 17.50 -11.11
CA HIS A 116 -11.71 16.13 -10.57
C HIS A 116 -10.36 15.59 -10.10
N THR A 117 -9.27 16.30 -10.38
CA THR A 117 -7.91 15.85 -10.05
C THR A 117 -7.45 16.46 -8.74
N PRO A 118 -7.17 15.66 -7.70
CA PRO A 118 -6.59 16.18 -6.47
C PRO A 118 -5.12 16.56 -6.70
N ILE A 119 -4.78 17.80 -6.38
CA ILE A 119 -3.44 18.40 -6.48
C ILE A 119 -2.95 18.67 -5.07
N PHE A 120 -1.82 18.08 -4.69
CA PHE A 120 -1.27 18.25 -3.34
C PHE A 120 -0.83 19.70 -3.09
N ARG A 121 -1.20 20.23 -1.92
CA ARG A 121 -0.85 21.57 -1.48
C ARG A 121 0.60 21.59 -1.00
N LYS A 122 1.51 22.11 -1.81
CA LYS A 122 2.95 22.14 -1.51
C LYS A 122 3.30 22.81 -0.18
N TRP A 123 2.53 23.83 0.23
CA TRP A 123 2.73 24.51 1.52
C TRP A 123 2.34 23.66 2.73
N MET A 124 1.64 22.55 2.54
CA MET A 124 1.31 21.59 3.59
C MET A 124 2.36 20.46 3.73
N THR A 125 3.43 20.50 2.93
CA THR A 125 4.46 19.43 2.91
C THR A 125 5.06 19.20 4.28
N ASP A 126 5.43 20.23 5.01
CA ASP A 126 6.09 20.10 6.31
C ASP A 126 5.17 19.50 7.37
N ASP A 127 3.90 19.96 7.46
CA ASP A 127 2.90 19.36 8.37
C ASP A 127 2.63 17.90 8.00
N PHE A 128 2.46 17.64 6.70
CA PHE A 128 2.22 16.28 6.19
C PHE A 128 3.37 15.32 6.54
N LEU A 129 4.62 15.70 6.26
CA LEU A 129 5.80 14.88 6.55
C LEU A 129 6.02 14.73 8.06
N LYS A 130 5.82 15.78 8.84
CA LYS A 130 5.90 15.70 10.32
C LYS A 130 4.93 14.67 10.88
N ARG A 131 3.68 14.67 10.41
CA ARG A 131 2.68 13.67 10.82
C ARG A 131 3.05 12.27 10.33
N LEU A 132 3.46 12.14 9.06
CA LEU A 132 3.88 10.89 8.49
C LEU A 132 5.02 10.26 9.30
N HIS A 133 6.05 11.03 9.60
CA HIS A 133 7.22 10.53 10.34
C HIS A 133 7.02 10.40 11.84
N SER A 134 5.91 10.88 12.41
CA SER A 134 5.65 10.77 13.85
C SER A 134 5.56 9.33 14.37
N VAL A 135 5.22 8.39 13.48
CA VAL A 135 5.07 6.95 13.78
C VAL A 135 5.80 6.05 12.78
N ALA A 136 6.61 6.64 11.90
CA ALA A 136 7.33 5.91 10.86
C ALA A 136 8.83 5.89 11.14
N TYR A 137 9.44 4.71 11.00
CA TYR A 137 10.88 4.52 10.98
C TYR A 137 11.31 4.12 9.58
N ARG A 138 12.28 4.85 9.03
CA ARG A 138 12.82 4.59 7.70
C ARG A 138 14.27 4.15 7.83
N VAL A 139 14.58 3.07 7.15
CA VAL A 139 15.93 2.54 7.02
C VAL A 139 16.29 2.47 5.54
N THR A 140 17.43 2.97 5.18
CA THR A 140 17.95 2.87 3.80
C THR A 140 18.89 1.68 3.65
N LYS A 141 19.02 1.17 2.41
CA LYS A 141 19.97 0.08 2.13
C LYS A 141 21.41 0.45 2.51
N ALA A 142 21.78 1.72 2.33
CA ALA A 142 23.11 2.22 2.67
C ALA A 142 23.41 2.20 4.18
N GLU A 143 22.36 2.30 5.01
CA GLU A 143 22.48 2.28 6.48
C GLU A 143 22.53 0.85 7.05
N CYS A 144 21.98 -0.12 6.35
CA CYS A 144 21.79 -1.48 6.88
C CYS A 144 22.61 -2.56 6.19
N LEU A 145 23.11 -2.30 4.99
CA LEU A 145 23.77 -3.32 4.20
C LEU A 145 25.14 -2.81 3.77
N ASP A 146 26.17 -3.56 4.12
CA ASP A 146 27.51 -3.40 3.56
C ASP A 146 27.54 -4.07 2.18
N LEU A 147 26.92 -3.40 1.20
CA LEU A 147 26.86 -3.90 -0.16
C LEU A 147 28.02 -3.31 -0.99
N PRO A 148 28.64 -4.11 -1.86
CA PRO A 148 29.58 -3.58 -2.83
C PRO A 148 28.91 -2.53 -3.72
N ALA A 149 29.69 -1.59 -4.23
CA ALA A 149 29.20 -0.56 -5.15
C ALA A 149 28.45 -1.18 -6.34
N ILE A 150 27.31 -0.60 -6.69
CA ILE A 150 26.56 -1.05 -7.86
C ILE A 150 27.37 -0.71 -9.09
N THR A 151 27.76 -1.73 -9.84
CA THR A 151 28.41 -1.57 -11.14
C THR A 151 27.35 -1.70 -12.23
N GLU A 152 27.06 -0.61 -12.93
CA GLU A 152 26.18 -0.64 -14.09
C GLU A 152 27.00 -0.92 -15.35
N GLU A 153 26.72 -2.02 -16.02
CA GLU A 153 27.31 -2.37 -17.31
C GLU A 153 26.24 -2.26 -18.40
N VAL A 154 26.46 -1.35 -19.32
CA VAL A 154 25.58 -1.22 -20.51
C VAL A 154 26.10 -2.15 -21.61
N ARG A 155 25.35 -3.20 -21.88
CA ARG A 155 25.65 -4.11 -23.01
C ARG A 155 24.74 -3.76 -24.18
N THR A 156 25.35 -3.31 -25.25
CA THR A 156 24.67 -3.09 -26.52
C THR A 156 24.64 -4.41 -27.30
N VAL A 157 23.47 -4.84 -27.68
CA VAL A 157 23.27 -6.05 -28.49
C VAL A 157 22.65 -5.63 -29.81
N ASP A 158 23.32 -6.02 -30.93
CA ASP A 158 22.77 -5.85 -32.26
C ASP A 158 21.67 -6.89 -32.48
N LEU A 159 20.43 -6.40 -32.71
CA LEU A 159 19.31 -7.26 -33.01
C LEU A 159 19.27 -7.58 -34.50
N GLU A 160 19.03 -8.84 -34.84
CA GLU A 160 18.77 -9.25 -36.23
C GLU A 160 17.57 -8.49 -36.81
N LYS A 161 17.57 -8.26 -38.13
CA LYS A 161 16.57 -7.44 -38.83
C LYS A 161 15.12 -7.87 -38.54
N ASP A 162 14.87 -9.15 -38.33
CA ASP A 162 13.54 -9.68 -38.02
C ASP A 162 13.13 -9.39 -36.58
N ALA A 163 14.07 -9.40 -35.63
CA ALA A 163 13.82 -9.02 -34.25
C ALA A 163 13.53 -7.51 -34.11
N ILE A 164 14.17 -6.66 -34.93
CA ILE A 164 13.89 -5.22 -34.99
C ILE A 164 12.47 -4.95 -35.51
N LYS A 165 12.01 -5.70 -36.53
CA LYS A 165 10.63 -5.58 -37.03
C LYS A 165 9.60 -5.95 -35.95
N LEU A 166 9.80 -7.05 -35.22
CA LEU A 166 8.92 -7.50 -34.13
C LEU A 166 8.88 -6.51 -32.98
N SER A 167 9.99 -5.89 -32.60
CA SER A 167 10.03 -4.88 -31.54
C SER A 167 9.24 -3.61 -31.92
N ARG A 168 9.34 -3.17 -33.17
CA ARG A 168 8.59 -2.01 -33.69
C ARG A 168 7.07 -2.27 -33.77
N THR A 169 6.66 -3.50 -34.07
CA THR A 169 5.23 -3.88 -34.15
C THR A 169 4.58 -3.94 -32.76
N ARG A 170 5.37 -4.26 -31.71
CA ARG A 170 4.89 -4.26 -30.31
C ARG A 170 4.91 -2.89 -29.65
N ALA A 171 5.69 -1.94 -30.15
CA ALA A 171 5.83 -0.60 -29.60
C ALA A 171 4.73 0.40 -30.04
N THR A 172 3.77 0.01 -30.88
CA THR A 172 2.59 0.82 -31.17
C THR A 172 1.43 0.37 -30.29
N PRO A 173 1.13 1.07 -29.17
CA PRO A 173 -0.12 0.90 -28.48
C PRO A 173 -1.22 1.42 -29.41
N ASN A 174 -2.12 0.55 -29.81
CA ASN A 174 -3.28 0.89 -30.64
C ASN A 174 -4.29 1.69 -29.80
N TRP A 175 -4.00 2.97 -29.54
CA TRP A 175 -4.94 3.93 -28.97
C TRP A 175 -5.77 4.53 -30.11
N THR A 176 -6.58 3.69 -30.75
CA THR A 176 -7.69 4.23 -31.56
C THR A 176 -8.80 4.63 -30.62
N SER A 177 -8.92 5.94 -30.43
CA SER A 177 -10.11 6.64 -29.96
C SER A 177 -11.40 5.98 -30.40
N ARG A 178 -12.22 5.51 -29.46
CA ARG A 178 -13.68 5.44 -29.72
C ARG A 178 -14.29 6.73 -29.18
N ARG A 179 -14.89 7.44 -30.09
CA ARG A 179 -15.76 8.59 -29.88
C ARG A 179 -16.99 8.20 -29.07
#